data_f5966afc5b1bb995d75a60aeeecd9aa4
#
_entry.id   f5966afc5b1bb995d75a60aeeecd9aa4
#
_cell.length_a   1.000
_cell.length_b   1.000
_cell.length_c   1.000
_cell.angle_alpha   90.00
_cell.angle_beta   90.00
_cell.angle_gamma   90.00
#
_symmetry.space_group_name_H-M   'P 1'
#
loop_
_entity.id
_entity.type
_entity.pdbx_description
1 polymer ?
#
loop_
_entity_poly.entity_id
_entity_poly.type
_entity_poly.pdbx_seq_one_letter_code
_entity_poly.pdbx_strand_id
1 'polypeptide(L)'
;MATDKKEEEKPVKRVKTPETLRGMKDILPDEQIYWEYFRRKAREISAAYSFGRIDMPILEDEKLFVRTVGKQTDIVEKEMYNFIDKGESKVALRPEATASVARAYINHGMLNLPQPVKLWYMGPMFRYDRPQSGRYRQFHQYGLEVIGGPDSVVDAQLILIAVRLFEDLGLKVKVEINSIGTATTRQEYKIELIAYARKHRKELCEDCTRRLSRNPLRLLDCKQ
;
A
#
# COMPACT_ATOMS: atom_id res chain seq x y z
N MET A 1 -9.57 -63.72 43.45
CA MET A 1 -10.39 -62.71 42.80
C MET A 1 -9.49 -61.52 42.50
N ALA A 2 -9.05 -61.42 41.28
CA ALA A 2 -8.22 -60.32 40.83
C ALA A 2 -9.16 -59.24 40.26
N THR A 3 -9.14 -58.05 40.82
CA THR A 3 -9.90 -56.90 40.34
C THR A 3 -9.11 -56.19 39.24
N ASP A 4 -9.55 -56.37 38.00
CA ASP A 4 -9.08 -55.61 36.85
C ASP A 4 -9.40 -54.12 37.03
N LYS A 5 -8.38 -53.32 37.28
CA LYS A 5 -8.47 -51.85 37.19
C LYS A 5 -8.40 -51.47 35.71
N LYS A 6 -9.53 -51.11 35.12
CA LYS A 6 -9.54 -50.40 33.83
C LYS A 6 -8.85 -49.05 34.01
N GLU A 7 -7.69 -48.88 33.37
CA GLU A 7 -7.09 -47.55 33.21
C GLU A 7 -8.00 -46.72 32.29
N GLU A 8 -8.55 -45.63 32.81
CA GLU A 8 -9.26 -44.62 32.02
C GLU A 8 -8.26 -43.90 31.12
N GLU A 9 -8.34 -44.13 29.80
CA GLU A 9 -7.63 -43.36 28.81
C GLU A 9 -8.04 -41.90 28.89
N LYS A 10 -7.08 -41.01 29.26
CA LYS A 10 -7.30 -39.57 29.25
C LYS A 10 -7.56 -39.10 27.82
N PRO A 11 -8.59 -38.27 27.55
CA PRO A 11 -8.88 -37.80 26.21
C PRO A 11 -7.69 -37.02 25.65
N VAL A 12 -7.18 -37.46 24.50
CA VAL A 12 -6.11 -36.78 23.75
C VAL A 12 -6.61 -35.38 23.39
N LYS A 13 -6.04 -34.35 24.00
CA LYS A 13 -6.30 -32.95 23.62
C LYS A 13 -5.96 -32.76 22.14
N ARG A 14 -6.97 -32.61 21.29
CA ARG A 14 -6.77 -32.25 19.88
C ARG A 14 -5.99 -30.94 19.84
N VAL A 15 -4.77 -30.99 19.36
CA VAL A 15 -3.94 -29.80 19.08
C VAL A 15 -4.66 -29.03 17.97
N LYS A 16 -5.07 -27.79 18.28
CA LYS A 16 -5.71 -26.93 17.29
C LYS A 16 -4.70 -26.56 16.21
N THR A 17 -4.99 -26.86 14.96
CA THR A 17 -4.14 -26.50 13.84
C THR A 17 -4.04 -24.96 13.76
N PRO A 18 -2.85 -24.39 13.59
CA PRO A 18 -2.69 -22.96 13.36
C PRO A 18 -3.48 -22.50 12.13
N GLU A 19 -4.14 -21.38 12.25
CA GLU A 19 -4.88 -20.74 11.16
C GLU A 19 -4.09 -19.54 10.62
N THR A 20 -4.38 -19.12 9.39
CA THR A 20 -3.80 -17.89 8.83
C THR A 20 -4.19 -16.68 9.68
N LEU A 21 -3.33 -15.68 9.73
CA LEU A 21 -3.62 -14.45 10.46
C LEU A 21 -4.81 -13.72 9.82
N ARG A 22 -5.62 -13.08 10.64
CA ARG A 22 -6.77 -12.30 10.17
C ARG A 22 -6.34 -11.24 9.14
N GLY A 23 -6.99 -11.26 7.98
CA GLY A 23 -6.69 -10.35 6.87
C GLY A 23 -5.50 -10.77 6.00
N MET A 24 -4.99 -11.98 6.19
CA MET A 24 -4.05 -12.65 5.30
C MET A 24 -4.74 -13.85 4.66
N LYS A 25 -4.32 -14.20 3.44
CA LYS A 25 -4.92 -15.28 2.67
C LYS A 25 -3.83 -16.04 1.92
N ASP A 26 -3.92 -17.36 1.90
CA ASP A 26 -3.18 -18.21 0.98
C ASP A 26 -3.76 -18.06 -0.43
N ILE A 27 -2.90 -18.10 -1.44
CA ILE A 27 -3.29 -18.16 -2.85
C ILE A 27 -3.12 -19.60 -3.29
N LEU A 28 -4.23 -20.31 -3.40
CA LEU A 28 -4.24 -21.74 -3.69
C LEU A 28 -3.98 -22.03 -5.19
N PRO A 29 -3.64 -23.29 -5.55
CA PRO A 29 -3.31 -23.64 -6.93
C PRO A 29 -4.39 -23.31 -7.97
N ASP A 30 -5.67 -23.42 -7.62
CA ASP A 30 -6.81 -23.09 -8.48
C ASP A 30 -6.95 -21.58 -8.76
N GLU A 31 -6.45 -20.74 -7.85
CA GLU A 31 -6.40 -19.29 -8.05
C GLU A 31 -5.16 -18.84 -8.86
N GLN A 32 -4.12 -19.67 -8.96
CA GLN A 32 -2.86 -19.29 -9.63
C GLN A 32 -3.04 -18.96 -11.10
N ILE A 33 -4.01 -19.55 -11.80
CA ILE A 33 -4.29 -19.25 -13.20
C ILE A 33 -4.62 -17.76 -13.41
N TYR A 34 -5.36 -17.14 -12.49
CA TYR A 34 -5.69 -15.70 -12.54
C TYR A 34 -4.48 -14.84 -12.21
N TRP A 35 -3.68 -15.27 -11.21
CA TRP A 35 -2.45 -14.58 -10.84
C TRP A 35 -1.41 -14.59 -11.95
N GLU A 36 -1.23 -15.73 -12.64
CA GLU A 36 -0.30 -15.83 -13.76
C GLU A 36 -0.76 -15.00 -14.96
N TYR A 37 -2.07 -15.00 -15.23
CA TYR A 37 -2.65 -14.16 -16.26
C TYR A 37 -2.36 -12.69 -16.01
N PHE A 38 -2.63 -12.21 -14.79
CA PHE A 38 -2.36 -10.83 -14.40
C PHE A 38 -0.85 -10.49 -14.45
N ARG A 39 0.01 -11.35 -13.91
CA ARG A 39 1.47 -11.17 -13.92
C ARG A 39 2.00 -11.06 -15.35
N ARG A 40 1.49 -11.87 -16.25
CA ARG A 40 1.86 -11.83 -17.66
C ARG A 40 1.44 -10.51 -18.29
N LYS A 41 0.20 -10.06 -18.11
CA LYS A 41 -0.30 -8.79 -18.64
C LYS A 41 0.46 -7.58 -18.08
N ALA A 42 0.72 -7.55 -16.79
CA ALA A 42 1.52 -6.51 -16.15
C ALA A 42 2.94 -6.45 -16.72
N ARG A 43 3.57 -7.58 -16.98
CA ARG A 43 4.90 -7.67 -17.61
C ARG A 43 4.89 -7.18 -19.05
N GLU A 44 3.94 -7.64 -19.85
CA GLU A 44 3.79 -7.29 -21.26
C GLU A 44 3.63 -5.78 -21.42
N ILE A 45 2.71 -5.17 -20.68
CA ILE A 45 2.46 -3.74 -20.77
C ILE A 45 3.65 -2.91 -20.25
N SER A 46 4.27 -3.32 -19.15
CA SER A 46 5.46 -2.64 -18.63
C SER A 46 6.61 -2.65 -19.64
N ALA A 47 6.85 -3.78 -20.29
CA ALA A 47 7.87 -3.91 -21.33
C ALA A 47 7.56 -3.04 -22.56
N ALA A 48 6.30 -2.99 -23.01
CA ALA A 48 5.87 -2.19 -24.15
C ALA A 48 6.13 -0.68 -23.97
N TYR A 49 6.12 -0.20 -22.70
CA TYR A 49 6.42 1.19 -22.34
C TYR A 49 7.84 1.40 -21.78
N SER A 50 8.73 0.39 -21.95
CA SER A 50 10.13 0.42 -21.57
C SER A 50 10.37 0.61 -20.06
N PHE A 51 9.53 0.02 -19.22
CA PHE A 51 9.75 -0.05 -17.77
C PHE A 51 10.64 -1.25 -17.42
N GLY A 52 11.73 -1.00 -16.70
CA GLY A 52 12.56 -2.02 -16.10
C GLY A 52 11.93 -2.60 -14.84
N ARG A 53 12.03 -3.92 -14.63
CA ARG A 53 11.55 -4.53 -13.39
C ARG A 53 12.50 -4.28 -12.23
N ILE A 54 11.93 -3.96 -11.07
CA ILE A 54 12.67 -3.88 -9.81
C ILE A 54 11.92 -4.68 -8.72
N ASP A 55 12.67 -5.45 -7.96
CA ASP A 55 12.16 -6.17 -6.77
C ASP A 55 12.91 -5.63 -5.54
N MET A 56 12.18 -5.05 -4.59
CA MET A 56 12.72 -4.49 -3.36
C MET A 56 12.52 -5.45 -2.19
N PRO A 57 13.33 -5.38 -1.12
CA PRO A 57 13.09 -6.10 0.12
C PRO A 57 11.68 -5.87 0.66
N ILE A 58 11.13 -6.90 1.32
CA ILE A 58 9.83 -6.79 2.00
C ILE A 58 10.00 -6.03 3.33
N LEU A 59 11.17 -6.20 3.94
CA LEU A 59 11.54 -5.60 5.22
C LEU A 59 12.50 -4.44 4.98
N GLU A 60 12.22 -3.28 5.55
CA GLU A 60 13.00 -2.05 5.39
C GLU A 60 13.17 -1.35 6.75
N ASP A 61 14.10 -0.42 6.86
CA ASP A 61 14.20 0.48 8.03
C ASP A 61 12.89 1.28 8.17
N GLU A 62 12.31 1.29 9.36
CA GLU A 62 11.07 2.03 9.66
C GLU A 62 11.15 3.51 9.25
N LYS A 63 12.34 4.13 9.41
CA LYS A 63 12.56 5.54 9.09
C LYS A 63 12.32 5.87 7.63
N LEU A 64 12.50 4.90 6.73
CA LEU A 64 12.23 5.09 5.31
C LEU A 64 10.78 5.54 5.10
N PHE A 65 9.82 4.80 5.66
CA PHE A 65 8.40 5.10 5.49
C PHE A 65 7.96 6.32 6.30
N VAL A 66 8.47 6.47 7.52
CA VAL A 66 8.19 7.64 8.37
C VAL A 66 8.58 8.95 7.67
N ARG A 67 9.71 8.94 6.95
CA ARG A 67 10.20 10.13 6.22
C ARG A 67 9.42 10.38 4.93
N THR A 68 9.11 9.34 4.17
CA THR A 68 8.58 9.46 2.80
C THR A 68 7.06 9.57 2.79
N VAL A 69 6.37 8.72 3.56
CA VAL A 69 4.90 8.72 3.65
C VAL A 69 4.42 9.85 4.58
N GLY A 70 5.23 10.21 5.58
CA GLY A 70 4.95 11.28 6.54
C GLY A 70 4.40 10.79 7.87
N LYS A 71 4.93 11.35 8.96
CA LYS A 71 4.60 10.96 10.34
C LYS A 71 3.11 11.06 10.70
N GLN A 72 2.36 11.93 10.02
CA GLN A 72 0.95 12.22 10.33
C GLN A 72 -0.04 11.50 9.42
N THR A 73 0.40 10.45 8.72
CA THR A 73 -0.49 9.62 7.91
C THR A 73 -0.99 8.43 8.70
N ASP A 74 -2.21 7.98 8.44
CA ASP A 74 -2.76 6.79 9.11
C ASP A 74 -1.90 5.55 8.84
N ILE A 75 -1.26 5.47 7.68
CA ILE A 75 -0.35 4.39 7.32
C ILE A 75 0.78 4.28 8.35
N VAL A 76 1.45 5.39 8.65
CA VAL A 76 2.59 5.42 9.58
C VAL A 76 2.12 5.35 11.04
N GLU A 77 1.03 6.04 11.39
CA GLU A 77 0.56 6.09 12.79
C GLU A 77 -0.13 4.80 13.25
N LYS A 78 -0.85 4.08 12.36
CA LYS A 78 -1.78 3.03 12.78
C LYS A 78 -1.68 1.72 12.01
N GLU A 79 -1.21 1.77 10.75
CA GLU A 79 -1.34 0.63 9.83
C GLU A 79 -0.02 -0.09 9.54
N MET A 80 1.11 0.49 9.89
CA MET A 80 2.42 -0.10 9.60
C MET A 80 2.73 -1.25 10.55
N TYR A 81 3.14 -2.40 10.00
CA TYR A 81 3.72 -3.49 10.78
C TYR A 81 5.18 -3.17 11.04
N ASN A 82 5.50 -2.77 12.25
CA ASN A 82 6.87 -2.51 12.68
C ASN A 82 7.23 -3.30 13.94
N PHE A 83 8.52 -3.61 14.07
CA PHE A 83 9.07 -4.34 15.20
C PHE A 83 10.57 -4.08 15.33
N ILE A 84 11.14 -4.52 16.42
CA ILE A 84 12.58 -4.48 16.65
C ILE A 84 13.14 -5.85 16.25
N ASP A 85 14.12 -5.87 15.37
CA ASP A 85 14.80 -7.10 14.97
C ASP A 85 15.81 -7.58 16.04
N LYS A 86 16.46 -8.73 15.79
CA LYS A 86 17.45 -9.29 16.71
C LYS A 86 18.72 -8.43 16.85
N GLY A 87 18.96 -7.52 15.91
CA GLY A 87 20.07 -6.55 15.94
C GLY A 87 19.66 -5.20 16.51
N GLU A 88 18.52 -5.14 17.21
CA GLU A 88 17.96 -3.93 17.85
C GLU A 88 17.60 -2.81 16.88
N SER A 89 17.49 -3.13 15.59
CA SER A 89 17.05 -2.17 14.56
C SER A 89 15.53 -2.12 14.46
N LYS A 90 14.99 -0.91 14.31
CA LYS A 90 13.57 -0.71 14.03
C LYS A 90 13.29 -0.95 12.56
N VAL A 91 12.55 -1.99 12.27
CA VAL A 91 12.22 -2.41 10.92
C VAL A 91 10.71 -2.46 10.72
N ALA A 92 10.27 -2.36 9.47
CA ALA A 92 8.87 -2.44 9.10
C ALA A 92 8.66 -3.30 7.86
N LEU A 93 7.57 -4.05 7.83
CA LEU A 93 7.05 -4.61 6.59
C LEU A 93 6.54 -3.47 5.71
N ARG A 94 6.96 -3.43 4.45
CA ARG A 94 6.63 -2.34 3.53
C ARG A 94 5.11 -2.17 3.37
N PRO A 95 4.55 -1.00 3.69
CA PRO A 95 3.13 -0.71 3.52
C PRO A 95 2.78 -0.24 2.10
N GLU A 96 3.81 0.12 1.33
CA GLU A 96 3.79 0.57 -0.07
C GLU A 96 5.19 0.41 -0.66
N ALA A 97 5.37 0.64 -1.95
CA ALA A 97 6.66 0.38 -2.60
C ALA A 97 7.39 1.64 -3.09
N THR A 98 6.72 2.75 -3.30
CA THR A 98 7.31 4.00 -3.83
C THR A 98 8.52 4.45 -3.03
N ALA A 99 8.44 4.40 -1.69
CA ALA A 99 9.56 4.73 -0.81
C ALA A 99 10.76 3.80 -1.02
N SER A 100 10.53 2.50 -1.16
CA SER A 100 11.58 1.51 -1.41
C SER A 100 12.21 1.69 -2.79
N VAL A 101 11.42 2.03 -3.81
CA VAL A 101 11.95 2.36 -5.16
C VAL A 101 12.80 3.62 -5.11
N ALA A 102 12.34 4.69 -4.44
CA ALA A 102 13.11 5.92 -4.28
C ALA A 102 14.44 5.69 -3.54
N ARG A 103 14.44 4.87 -2.48
CA ARG A 103 15.66 4.45 -1.79
C ARG A 103 16.60 3.69 -2.73
N ALA A 104 16.07 2.73 -3.49
CA ALA A 104 16.87 1.95 -4.43
C ALA A 104 17.47 2.84 -5.52
N TYR A 105 16.69 3.76 -6.07
CA TYR A 105 17.14 4.75 -7.06
C TYR A 105 18.37 5.55 -6.56
N ILE A 106 18.32 6.02 -5.30
CA ILE A 106 19.40 6.76 -4.68
C ILE A 106 20.60 5.85 -4.39
N ASN A 107 20.38 4.72 -3.71
CA ASN A 107 21.44 3.85 -3.23
C ASN A 107 22.25 3.18 -4.35
N HIS A 108 21.61 2.92 -5.48
CA HIS A 108 22.27 2.32 -6.65
C HIS A 108 22.73 3.33 -7.71
N GLY A 109 22.70 4.63 -7.38
CA GLY A 109 23.20 5.67 -8.26
C GLY A 109 22.43 5.80 -9.58
N MET A 110 21.16 5.42 -9.62
CA MET A 110 20.32 5.46 -10.83
C MET A 110 20.11 6.91 -11.35
N LEU A 111 20.39 7.89 -10.52
CA LEU A 111 20.49 9.31 -10.89
C LEU A 111 21.46 9.54 -12.06
N ASN A 112 22.51 8.71 -12.19
CA ASN A 112 23.51 8.79 -13.25
C ASN A 112 23.10 8.05 -14.55
N LEU A 113 21.97 7.37 -14.56
CA LEU A 113 21.44 6.74 -15.75
C LEU A 113 20.74 7.77 -16.66
N PRO A 114 20.52 7.45 -17.94
CA PRO A 114 19.66 8.26 -18.79
C PRO A 114 18.28 8.47 -18.16
N GLN A 115 17.81 9.71 -18.11
CA GLN A 115 16.54 10.08 -17.51
C GLN A 115 15.44 10.22 -18.57
N PRO A 116 14.16 9.96 -18.24
CA PRO A 116 13.68 9.47 -16.95
C PRO A 116 13.94 7.98 -16.76
N VAL A 117 14.22 7.56 -15.51
CA VAL A 117 14.28 6.16 -15.15
C VAL A 117 12.86 5.65 -14.92
N LYS A 118 12.48 4.59 -15.64
CA LYS A 118 11.15 3.95 -15.60
C LYS A 118 11.27 2.59 -14.95
N LEU A 119 10.62 2.39 -13.82
CA LEU A 119 10.65 1.16 -13.03
C LEU A 119 9.24 0.63 -12.78
N TRP A 120 9.09 -0.69 -12.81
CA TRP A 120 7.84 -1.34 -12.40
C TRP A 120 8.13 -2.44 -11.38
N TYR A 121 7.17 -2.66 -10.51
CA TYR A 121 7.24 -3.71 -9.50
C TYR A 121 5.90 -4.42 -9.35
N MET A 122 5.95 -5.63 -8.80
CA MET A 122 4.77 -6.35 -8.36
C MET A 122 5.14 -7.22 -7.18
N GLY A 123 4.43 -7.06 -6.07
CA GLY A 123 4.72 -7.86 -4.88
C GLY A 123 3.78 -7.57 -3.72
N PRO A 124 3.95 -8.30 -2.60
CA PRO A 124 3.13 -8.14 -1.41
C PRO A 124 3.47 -6.85 -0.66
N MET A 125 2.41 -6.22 -0.13
CA MET A 125 2.44 -5.09 0.78
C MET A 125 1.66 -5.43 2.04
N PHE A 126 1.92 -4.71 3.14
CA PHE A 126 1.38 -5.06 4.46
C PHE A 126 0.83 -3.82 5.15
N ARG A 127 -0.48 -3.84 5.49
CA ARG A 127 -1.12 -2.77 6.28
C ARG A 127 -2.02 -3.37 7.35
N TYR A 128 -1.87 -2.93 8.58
CA TYR A 128 -2.74 -3.34 9.68
C TYR A 128 -4.07 -2.58 9.61
N ASP A 129 -4.80 -2.80 8.52
CA ASP A 129 -6.12 -2.19 8.32
C ASP A 129 -7.23 -3.13 8.81
N ARG A 130 -8.44 -2.57 8.96
CA ARG A 130 -9.63 -3.37 9.28
C ARG A 130 -9.99 -4.23 8.07
N PRO A 131 -9.90 -5.56 8.16
CA PRO A 131 -10.20 -6.44 7.04
C PRO A 131 -11.67 -6.33 6.64
N GLN A 132 -11.92 -6.17 5.35
CA GLN A 132 -13.24 -6.19 4.73
C GLN A 132 -13.12 -6.74 3.31
N SER A 133 -14.22 -6.94 2.60
CA SER A 133 -14.19 -7.41 1.22
C SER A 133 -13.28 -6.52 0.36
N GLY A 134 -12.32 -7.15 -0.33
CA GLY A 134 -11.33 -6.46 -1.16
C GLY A 134 -10.21 -5.71 -0.40
N ARG A 135 -10.18 -5.75 0.95
CA ARG A 135 -9.16 -5.08 1.75
C ARG A 135 -8.53 -6.07 2.73
N TYR A 136 -7.30 -6.46 2.42
CA TYR A 136 -6.50 -7.41 3.17
C TYR A 136 -5.35 -6.71 3.90
N ARG A 137 -4.82 -7.35 4.94
CA ARG A 137 -3.61 -6.89 5.65
C ARG A 137 -2.33 -7.23 4.90
N GLN A 138 -2.34 -8.33 4.16
CA GLN A 138 -1.37 -8.63 3.11
C GLN A 138 -2.09 -8.54 1.78
N PHE A 139 -1.64 -7.66 0.90
CA PHE A 139 -2.19 -7.47 -0.45
C PHE A 139 -1.07 -7.33 -1.46
N HIS A 140 -1.36 -7.52 -2.74
CA HIS A 140 -0.38 -7.34 -3.80
C HIS A 140 -0.60 -5.98 -4.47
N GLN A 141 0.49 -5.34 -4.80
CA GLN A 141 0.50 -4.09 -5.53
C GLN A 141 1.34 -4.26 -6.80
N TYR A 142 0.78 -3.88 -7.93
CA TYR A 142 1.50 -3.58 -9.15
C TYR A 142 1.65 -2.06 -9.23
N GLY A 143 2.85 -1.59 -9.50
CA GLY A 143 3.13 -0.16 -9.56
C GLY A 143 4.15 0.19 -10.65
N LEU A 144 4.05 1.42 -11.10
CA LEU A 144 4.93 2.04 -12.08
C LEU A 144 5.48 3.33 -11.49
N GLU A 145 6.79 3.50 -11.53
CA GLU A 145 7.47 4.70 -11.05
C GLU A 145 8.29 5.31 -12.20
N VAL A 146 8.13 6.60 -12.40
CA VAL A 146 8.95 7.37 -13.34
C VAL A 146 9.68 8.45 -12.56
N ILE A 147 10.99 8.42 -12.57
CA ILE A 147 11.83 9.33 -11.79
C ILE A 147 12.70 10.15 -12.74
N GLY A 148 12.72 11.48 -12.57
CA GLY A 148 13.54 12.39 -13.37
C GLY A 148 12.85 12.94 -14.62
N GLY A 149 11.54 12.82 -14.74
CA GLY A 149 10.77 13.37 -15.85
C GLY A 149 9.61 14.25 -15.35
N PRO A 150 9.76 15.58 -15.25
CA PRO A 150 8.71 16.46 -14.73
C PRO A 150 7.64 16.81 -15.78
N ASP A 151 7.56 16.09 -16.88
CA ASP A 151 6.70 16.43 -18.02
C ASP A 151 5.30 15.83 -17.85
N SER A 152 4.26 16.61 -18.14
CA SER A 152 2.85 16.18 -18.11
C SER A 152 2.54 15.02 -19.06
N VAL A 153 3.36 14.81 -20.10
CA VAL A 153 3.28 13.67 -21.00
C VAL A 153 3.52 12.36 -20.25
N VAL A 154 4.39 12.37 -19.23
CA VAL A 154 4.65 11.21 -18.37
C VAL A 154 3.41 10.84 -17.55
N ASP A 155 2.75 11.84 -16.98
CA ASP A 155 1.50 11.62 -16.22
C ASP A 155 0.42 11.04 -17.12
N ALA A 156 0.24 11.60 -18.32
CA ALA A 156 -0.71 11.08 -19.31
C ALA A 156 -0.36 9.63 -19.72
N GLN A 157 0.92 9.32 -19.90
CA GLN A 157 1.38 7.97 -20.23
C GLN A 157 1.04 6.97 -19.11
N LEU A 158 1.26 7.32 -17.84
CA LEU A 158 0.93 6.45 -16.71
C LEU A 158 -0.58 6.18 -16.62
N ILE A 159 -1.41 7.18 -16.86
CA ILE A 159 -2.86 7.03 -16.91
C ILE A 159 -3.26 6.07 -18.05
N LEU A 160 -2.71 6.28 -19.25
CA LEU A 160 -2.98 5.41 -20.40
C LEU A 160 -2.55 3.97 -20.16
N ILE A 161 -1.40 3.73 -19.52
CA ILE A 161 -0.94 2.38 -19.16
C ILE A 161 -1.95 1.70 -18.22
N ALA A 162 -2.45 2.43 -17.21
CA ALA A 162 -3.44 1.89 -16.30
C ALA A 162 -4.75 1.52 -17.02
N VAL A 163 -5.26 2.40 -17.88
CA VAL A 163 -6.46 2.15 -18.69
C VAL A 163 -6.26 0.91 -19.57
N ARG A 164 -5.12 0.86 -20.28
CA ARG A 164 -4.82 -0.23 -21.18
C ARG A 164 -4.70 -1.58 -20.46
N LEU A 165 -4.09 -1.59 -19.27
CA LEU A 165 -4.02 -2.80 -18.45
C LEU A 165 -5.43 -3.31 -18.11
N PHE A 166 -6.34 -2.43 -17.69
CA PHE A 166 -7.71 -2.83 -17.39
C PHE A 166 -8.46 -3.34 -18.62
N GLU A 167 -8.28 -2.70 -19.78
CA GLU A 167 -8.84 -3.18 -21.06
C GLU A 167 -8.31 -4.58 -21.40
N ASP A 168 -7.00 -4.81 -21.28
CA ASP A 168 -6.37 -6.12 -21.53
C ASP A 168 -6.83 -7.21 -20.55
N LEU A 169 -7.32 -6.81 -19.38
CA LEU A 169 -7.95 -7.69 -18.40
C LEU A 169 -9.47 -7.87 -18.64
N GLY A 170 -10.03 -7.23 -19.67
CA GLY A 170 -11.46 -7.27 -19.97
C GLY A 170 -12.33 -6.41 -19.04
N LEU A 171 -11.74 -5.49 -18.30
CA LEU A 171 -12.42 -4.63 -17.34
C LEU A 171 -12.71 -3.25 -17.95
N LYS A 172 -13.96 -2.81 -17.86
CA LYS A 172 -14.34 -1.44 -18.24
C LYS A 172 -14.17 -0.51 -17.05
N VAL A 173 -13.33 0.51 -17.20
CA VAL A 173 -13.07 1.51 -16.15
C VAL A 173 -13.42 2.91 -16.65
N LYS A 174 -13.89 3.76 -15.75
CA LYS A 174 -14.04 5.20 -15.96
C LYS A 174 -12.86 5.89 -15.28
N VAL A 175 -12.14 6.71 -16.03
CA VAL A 175 -11.05 7.53 -15.49
C VAL A 175 -11.63 8.87 -15.04
N GLU A 176 -11.38 9.22 -13.78
CA GLU A 176 -11.69 10.54 -13.22
C GLU A 176 -10.36 11.20 -12.83
N ILE A 177 -10.06 12.34 -13.44
CA ILE A 177 -8.81 13.07 -13.20
C ILE A 177 -9.12 14.23 -12.24
N ASN A 178 -8.29 14.36 -11.22
CA ASN A 178 -8.34 15.45 -10.28
C ASN A 178 -6.95 16.03 -10.03
N SER A 179 -6.87 17.27 -9.59
CA SER A 179 -5.63 17.95 -9.23
C SER A 179 -5.76 18.59 -7.85
N ILE A 180 -4.71 18.48 -7.06
CA ILE A 180 -4.61 19.18 -5.77
C ILE A 180 -4.07 20.61 -5.91
N GLY A 181 -3.87 21.07 -7.14
CA GLY A 181 -3.38 22.42 -7.48
C GLY A 181 -1.92 22.67 -7.09
N THR A 182 -1.48 23.90 -7.31
CA THR A 182 -0.16 24.38 -6.93
C THR A 182 0.01 24.49 -5.41
N ALA A 183 1.21 24.73 -4.93
CA ALA A 183 1.46 24.97 -3.49
C ALA A 183 0.65 26.20 -3.00
N THR A 184 0.56 27.27 -3.79
CA THR A 184 -0.22 28.48 -3.47
C THR A 184 -1.70 28.18 -3.40
N THR A 185 -2.27 27.58 -4.46
CA THR A 185 -3.69 27.21 -4.51
C THR A 185 -4.08 26.30 -3.35
N ARG A 186 -3.20 25.35 -3.00
CA ARG A 186 -3.41 24.43 -1.88
C ARG A 186 -3.42 25.13 -0.52
N GLN A 187 -2.60 26.19 -0.37
CA GLN A 187 -2.57 26.99 0.84
C GLN A 187 -3.87 27.79 0.99
N GLU A 188 -4.30 28.47 -0.07
CA GLU A 188 -5.55 29.24 -0.13
C GLU A 188 -6.75 28.31 0.18
N TYR A 189 -6.82 27.17 -0.51
CA TYR A 189 -7.88 26.18 -0.27
C TYR A 189 -7.92 25.68 1.17
N LYS A 190 -6.74 25.45 1.81
CA LYS A 190 -6.70 25.07 3.22
C LYS A 190 -7.29 26.14 4.15
N ILE A 191 -7.02 27.40 3.86
CA ILE A 191 -7.56 28.52 4.66
C ILE A 191 -9.10 28.50 4.59
N GLU A 192 -9.66 28.43 3.39
CA GLU A 192 -11.10 28.37 3.17
C GLU A 192 -11.73 27.12 3.81
N LEU A 193 -11.11 25.96 3.62
CA LEU A 193 -11.58 24.70 4.22
C LEU A 193 -11.60 24.76 5.76
N ILE A 194 -10.55 25.33 6.38
CA ILE A 194 -10.50 25.51 7.82
C ILE A 194 -11.58 26.47 8.30
N ALA A 195 -11.79 27.59 7.59
CA ALA A 195 -12.81 28.56 7.91
C ALA A 195 -14.22 27.95 7.83
N TYR A 196 -14.48 27.18 6.79
CA TYR A 196 -15.73 26.43 6.62
C TYR A 196 -15.94 25.41 7.74
N ALA A 197 -14.95 24.54 7.97
CA ALA A 197 -15.05 23.47 8.96
C ALA A 197 -15.21 24.02 10.41
N ARG A 198 -14.63 25.19 10.73
CA ARG A 198 -14.83 25.84 12.01
C ARG A 198 -16.26 26.30 12.25
N LYS A 199 -16.97 26.76 11.20
CA LYS A 199 -18.40 27.14 11.27
C LYS A 199 -19.27 25.91 11.56
N HIS A 200 -18.87 24.73 11.04
CA HIS A 200 -19.57 23.47 11.18
C HIS A 200 -18.98 22.52 12.22
N ARG A 201 -18.23 23.05 13.19
CA ARG A 201 -17.47 22.25 14.17
C ARG A 201 -18.32 21.23 14.95
N LYS A 202 -19.58 21.53 15.20
CA LYS A 202 -20.51 20.67 15.93
C LYS A 202 -20.95 19.43 15.12
N GLU A 203 -20.80 19.49 13.81
CA GLU A 203 -21.16 18.41 12.86
C GLU A 203 -19.96 17.49 12.56
N LEU A 204 -18.75 17.87 13.01
CA LEU A 204 -17.54 17.09 12.76
C LEU A 204 -17.44 15.92 13.72
N CYS A 205 -17.12 14.75 13.21
CA CYS A 205 -16.73 13.59 14.03
C CYS A 205 -15.39 13.85 14.77
N GLU A 206 -15.08 13.04 15.76
CA GLU A 206 -13.83 13.17 16.56
C GLU A 206 -12.58 13.16 15.69
N ASP A 207 -12.50 12.27 14.70
CA ASP A 207 -11.36 12.20 13.77
C ASP A 207 -11.23 13.50 12.95
N CYS A 208 -12.34 14.04 12.44
CA CYS A 208 -12.34 15.30 11.69
C CYS A 208 -11.96 16.48 12.57
N THR A 209 -12.40 16.51 13.81
CA THR A 209 -12.00 17.54 14.78
C THR A 209 -10.48 17.51 15.01
N ARG A 210 -9.86 16.33 15.10
CA ARG A 210 -8.42 16.17 15.22
C ARG A 210 -7.68 16.54 13.92
N ARG A 211 -8.22 16.12 12.75
CA ARG A 211 -7.67 16.42 11.42
C ARG A 211 -7.68 17.91 11.10
N LEU A 212 -8.67 18.65 11.58
CA LEU A 212 -8.79 20.10 11.38
C LEU A 212 -7.55 20.87 11.84
N SER A 213 -6.91 20.44 12.93
CA SER A 213 -5.69 21.07 13.46
C SER A 213 -4.39 20.53 12.86
N ARG A 214 -4.36 19.26 12.45
CA ARG A 214 -3.13 18.58 12.00
C ARG A 214 -2.98 18.53 10.48
N ASN A 215 -4.02 18.11 9.78
CA ASN A 215 -4.04 17.98 8.34
C ASN A 215 -5.45 18.24 7.78
N PRO A 216 -5.84 19.51 7.59
CA PRO A 216 -7.20 19.88 7.20
C PRO A 216 -7.71 19.24 5.92
N LEU A 217 -6.83 19.01 4.92
CA LEU A 217 -7.23 18.38 3.66
C LEU A 217 -7.82 16.97 3.87
N ARG A 218 -7.45 16.28 4.94
CA ARG A 218 -8.02 14.97 5.28
C ARG A 218 -9.46 15.02 5.81
N LEU A 219 -10.03 16.20 6.01
CA LEU A 219 -11.46 16.34 6.25
C LEU A 219 -12.29 15.82 5.06
N LEU A 220 -11.75 15.97 3.84
CA LEU A 220 -12.38 15.50 2.61
C LEU A 220 -12.43 13.97 2.50
N ASP A 221 -11.61 13.25 3.26
CA ASP A 221 -11.59 11.79 3.32
C ASP A 221 -12.62 11.22 4.33
N CYS A 222 -13.43 12.07 4.98
CA CYS A 222 -14.42 11.62 5.95
C CYS A 222 -15.53 10.83 5.28
N LYS A 223 -15.88 9.68 5.88
CA LYS A 223 -16.94 8.80 5.38
C LYS A 223 -18.17 8.78 6.30
N GLN A 224 -18.19 9.65 7.30
CA GLN A 224 -19.30 9.82 8.23
C GLN A 224 -20.14 11.03 7.84
#